data_59d40d45834cc793be23431a7729fa94
#
_entry.id   59d40d45834cc793be23431a7729fa94
#
_cell.length_a   1.000
_cell.length_b   1.000
_cell.length_c   1.000
_cell.angle_alpha   90.00
_cell.angle_beta   90.00
_cell.angle_gamma   90.00
#
_symmetry.space_group_name_H-M   'P 1'
#
loop_
_entity.id
_entity.type
_entity.pdbx_description
1 polymer ?
#
loop_
_entity_poly.entity_id
_entity_poly.type
_entity_poly.pdbx_seq_one_letter_code
_entity_poly.pdbx_strand_id
1 'polypeptide(L)'
;IRNCDWSSDVCSSDLTDLRVVQFDLELAEAILRGYLEAAGSMLTAMDLRFIPESARLISFELGLRFFTDHLNGDRYFKVSEAGQNLRRAQVQFALTQSIEEQWEPLQALVHRLTSSVEAA
;
A
#
# COMPACT_ATOMS: atom_id res chain seq x y z
N ILE A 1 -5.16 3.02 15.47
CA ILE A 1 -4.78 3.47 14.13
C ILE A 1 -5.22 4.90 13.93
N ARG A 2 -4.29 5.68 13.51
CA ARG A 2 -4.58 7.04 13.18
C ARG A 2 -5.49 7.09 11.95
N ASN A 3 -6.52 7.89 12.03
CA ASN A 3 -7.44 8.03 10.92
C ASN A 3 -6.80 8.90 9.83
N CYS A 4 -6.23 8.26 8.84
CA CYS A 4 -5.60 8.93 7.72
C CYS A 4 -6.62 9.24 6.66
N ASP A 5 -7.13 10.44 6.72
CA ASP A 5 -8.06 10.93 5.71
C ASP A 5 -7.25 11.48 4.55
N TRP A 6 -7.55 11.00 3.36
CA TRP A 6 -6.87 11.46 2.15
C TRP A 6 -7.02 12.96 1.91
N SER A 7 -8.07 13.55 2.45
CA SER A 7 -8.31 14.99 2.29
C SER A 7 -7.55 15.82 3.32
N SER A 8 -7.27 15.27 4.49
CA SER A 8 -6.64 16.02 5.57
C SER A 8 -5.13 15.92 5.57
N ASP A 9 -4.60 14.81 5.08
CA ASP A 9 -3.17 14.64 4.98
C ASP A 9 -2.43 14.62 6.32
N VAL A 10 -3.14 14.37 7.38
CA VAL A 10 -2.54 14.40 8.73
C VAL A 10 -1.45 13.34 8.86
N CYS A 11 -1.67 12.16 8.30
CA CYS A 11 -0.69 11.09 8.39
C CYS A 11 0.60 11.41 7.64
N SER A 12 0.48 12.01 6.46
CA SER A 12 1.65 12.33 5.64
C SER A 12 2.45 13.48 6.22
N SER A 13 1.76 14.51 6.72
CA SER A 13 2.45 15.70 7.22
C SER A 13 3.22 15.44 8.51
N ASP A 14 2.82 14.42 9.27
CA ASP A 14 3.50 14.07 10.52
C ASP A 14 4.74 13.21 10.29
N LEU A 15 4.92 12.66 9.09
CA LEU A 15 6.03 11.77 8.79
C LEU A 15 7.22 12.55 8.29
N THR A 16 8.04 13.05 9.23
CA THR A 16 9.29 13.74 8.89
C THR A 16 10.44 12.76 8.67
N ASP A 17 10.32 11.55 9.21
CA ASP A 17 11.34 10.51 9.08
C ASP A 17 10.76 9.33 8.29
N LEU A 18 11.19 9.19 7.05
CA LEU A 18 10.69 8.13 6.17
C LEU A 18 11.11 6.73 6.61
N ARG A 19 12.08 6.62 7.51
CA ARG A 19 12.52 5.32 8.02
C ARG A 19 11.45 4.64 8.88
N VAL A 20 10.48 5.40 9.38
CA VAL A 20 9.38 4.81 10.16
C VAL A 20 8.28 4.23 9.26
N VAL A 21 8.33 4.49 7.97
CA VAL A 21 7.35 3.96 7.02
C VAL A 21 7.68 2.50 6.75
N GLN A 22 6.83 1.61 7.21
CA GLN A 22 7.05 0.18 7.04
C GLN A 22 5.77 -0.54 6.68
N PHE A 23 5.89 -1.51 5.79
CA PHE A 23 4.79 -2.40 5.46
C PHE A 23 4.63 -3.40 6.61
N ASP A 24 3.44 -3.42 7.20
CA ASP A 24 3.14 -4.24 8.37
C ASP A 24 2.55 -5.57 7.92
N LEU A 25 3.35 -6.65 8.03
CA LEU A 25 2.91 -7.98 7.62
C LEU A 25 1.78 -8.53 8.48
N GLU A 26 1.75 -8.21 9.77
CA GLU A 26 0.66 -8.67 10.64
C GLU A 26 -0.67 -8.04 10.24
N LEU A 27 -0.63 -6.75 9.96
CA LEU A 27 -1.82 -6.03 9.49
C LEU A 27 -2.25 -6.55 8.12
N ALA A 28 -1.29 -6.79 7.22
CA ALA A 28 -1.58 -7.36 5.91
C ALA A 28 -2.24 -8.74 6.04
N GLU A 29 -1.76 -9.56 6.95
CA GLU A 29 -2.36 -10.87 7.19
C GLU A 29 -3.81 -10.74 7.66
N ALA A 30 -4.08 -9.84 8.58
CA ALA A 30 -5.43 -9.64 9.10
C ALA A 30 -6.38 -9.15 8.00
N ILE A 31 -5.93 -8.21 7.20
CA ILE A 31 -6.73 -7.66 6.09
C ILE A 31 -7.00 -8.74 5.04
N LEU A 32 -5.97 -9.47 4.63
CA LEU A 32 -6.11 -10.51 3.62
C LEU A 32 -7.00 -11.64 4.11
N ARG A 33 -6.86 -12.03 5.35
CA ARG A 33 -7.68 -13.10 5.93
C ARG A 33 -9.16 -12.74 5.85
N GLY A 34 -9.51 -11.53 6.28
CA GLY A 34 -10.90 -11.06 6.20
C GLY A 34 -11.40 -10.93 4.76
N TYR A 35 -10.56 -10.41 3.88
CA TYR A 35 -10.92 -10.25 2.48
C TYR A 35 -11.16 -11.61 1.80
N LEU A 36 -10.28 -12.56 2.02
CA LEU A 36 -10.39 -13.88 1.40
C LEU A 36 -11.57 -14.68 1.95
N GLU A 37 -11.94 -14.48 3.22
CA GLU A 37 -13.15 -15.10 3.76
C GLU A 37 -14.39 -14.64 3.00
N ALA A 38 -14.46 -13.35 2.69
CA ALA A 38 -15.64 -12.77 2.04
C ALA A 38 -15.62 -12.97 0.52
N ALA A 39 -14.47 -12.84 -0.11
CA ALA A 39 -14.37 -12.73 -1.56
C ALA A 39 -13.49 -13.81 -2.22
N GLY A 40 -12.87 -14.68 -1.44
CA GLY A 40 -11.92 -15.64 -1.98
C GLY A 40 -12.51 -16.53 -3.06
N SER A 41 -13.76 -16.94 -2.92
CA SER A 41 -14.42 -17.80 -3.90
C SER A 41 -14.69 -17.09 -5.24
N MET A 42 -14.62 -15.77 -5.26
CA MET A 42 -14.83 -14.98 -6.48
C MET A 42 -13.53 -14.74 -7.25
N LEU A 43 -12.40 -15.09 -6.66
CA LEU A 43 -11.09 -14.80 -7.24
C LEU A 43 -10.57 -16.03 -7.99
N THR A 44 -9.90 -15.76 -9.11
CA THR A 44 -9.23 -16.82 -9.86
C THR A 44 -7.87 -17.13 -9.22
N ALA A 45 -7.28 -18.27 -9.58
CA ALA A 45 -5.95 -18.61 -9.15
C ALA A 45 -4.93 -17.53 -9.55
N MET A 46 -5.13 -16.92 -10.71
CA MET A 46 -4.27 -15.85 -11.19
C MET A 46 -4.41 -14.59 -10.32
N ASP A 47 -5.65 -14.26 -9.93
CA ASP A 47 -5.87 -13.12 -9.03
C ASP A 47 -5.13 -13.32 -7.71
N LEU A 48 -5.25 -14.51 -7.13
CA LEU A 48 -4.60 -14.83 -5.86
C LEU A 48 -3.07 -14.75 -5.98
N ARG A 49 -2.54 -15.21 -7.09
CA ARG A 49 -1.11 -15.22 -7.34
C ARG A 49 -0.51 -13.80 -7.38
N PHE A 50 -1.27 -12.84 -7.89
CA PHE A 50 -0.77 -11.48 -8.08
C PHE A 50 -1.07 -10.53 -6.92
N ILE A 51 -1.55 -11.04 -5.78
CA ILE A 51 -1.80 -10.18 -4.61
C ILE A 51 -0.54 -9.44 -4.16
N PRO A 52 0.64 -10.08 -4.01
CA PRO A 52 1.84 -9.34 -3.61
C PRO A 52 2.25 -8.26 -4.62
N GLU A 53 2.22 -8.60 -5.90
CA GLU A 53 2.54 -7.64 -6.97
C GLU A 53 1.59 -6.46 -6.97
N SER A 54 0.32 -6.71 -6.67
CA SER A 54 -0.69 -5.64 -6.58
C SER A 54 -0.35 -4.65 -5.47
N ALA A 55 0.05 -5.14 -4.31
CA ALA A 55 0.44 -4.26 -3.20
C ALA A 55 1.61 -3.36 -3.59
N ARG A 56 2.63 -3.95 -4.21
CA ARG A 56 3.80 -3.20 -4.66
C ARG A 56 3.44 -2.19 -5.75
N LEU A 57 2.66 -2.63 -6.73
CA LEU A 57 2.28 -1.78 -7.86
C LEU A 57 1.41 -0.59 -7.42
N ILE A 58 0.43 -0.84 -6.57
CA ILE A 58 -0.49 0.22 -6.12
C ILE A 58 0.26 1.30 -5.35
N SER A 59 1.14 0.92 -4.43
CA SER A 59 1.91 1.90 -3.67
C SER A 59 2.84 2.70 -4.57
N PHE A 60 3.49 2.04 -5.52
CA PHE A 60 4.38 2.72 -6.47
C PHE A 60 3.59 3.66 -7.39
N GLU A 61 2.48 3.20 -7.92
CA GLU A 61 1.63 4.00 -8.80
C GLU A 61 1.10 5.25 -8.08
N LEU A 62 0.66 5.08 -6.85
CA LEU A 62 0.18 6.22 -6.08
C LEU A 62 1.30 7.23 -5.80
N GLY A 63 2.50 6.73 -5.51
CA GLY A 63 3.68 7.59 -5.36
C GLY A 63 3.95 8.40 -6.62
N LEU A 64 3.87 7.76 -7.78
CA LEU A 64 4.06 8.45 -9.06
C LEU A 64 2.99 9.52 -9.27
N ARG A 65 1.75 9.23 -8.91
CA ARG A 65 0.67 10.21 -9.07
C ARG A 65 0.87 11.43 -8.18
N PHE A 66 1.27 11.24 -6.95
CA PHE A 66 1.58 12.36 -6.05
C PHE A 66 2.77 13.17 -6.57
N PHE A 67 3.81 12.49 -7.03
CA PHE A 67 5.00 13.17 -7.53
C PHE A 67 4.69 13.95 -8.81
N THR A 68 3.91 13.37 -9.70
CA THR A 68 3.48 14.03 -10.92
C THR A 68 2.68 15.29 -10.60
N ASP A 69 1.76 15.20 -9.64
CA ASP A 69 0.98 16.36 -9.25
C ASP A 69 1.83 17.45 -8.61
N HIS A 70 2.82 17.04 -7.81
CA HIS A 70 3.80 17.99 -7.27
C HIS A 70 4.52 18.75 -8.37
N LEU A 71 4.97 18.05 -9.41
CA LEU A 71 5.66 18.68 -10.53
C LEU A 71 4.74 19.61 -11.35
N ASN A 72 3.44 19.31 -11.36
CA ASN A 72 2.44 20.07 -12.11
C ASN A 72 1.82 21.21 -11.29
N GLY A 73 2.29 21.47 -10.09
CA GLY A 73 1.84 22.58 -9.26
C GLY A 73 0.63 22.31 -8.40
N ASP A 74 0.48 21.06 -7.94
CA ASP A 74 -0.56 20.68 -6.97
C ASP A 74 -1.99 20.93 -7.48
N ARG A 75 -2.27 20.44 -8.67
CA ARG A 75 -3.57 20.70 -9.33
C ARG A 75 -4.62 19.65 -9.06
N TYR A 76 -4.22 18.40 -8.83
CA TYR A 76 -5.16 17.28 -8.73
C TYR A 76 -5.52 16.97 -7.28
N PHE A 77 -4.52 16.77 -6.43
CA PHE A 77 -4.73 16.43 -5.03
C PHE A 77 -4.77 17.69 -4.19
N LYS A 78 -5.74 17.74 -3.27
CA LYS A 78 -5.85 18.86 -2.37
C LYS A 78 -4.66 18.93 -1.41
N VAL A 79 -4.06 20.09 -1.32
CA VAL A 79 -2.93 20.32 -0.40
C VAL A 79 -3.22 21.55 0.45
N SER A 80 -2.65 21.57 1.66
CA SER A 80 -2.75 22.71 2.56
C SER A 80 -1.47 23.51 2.64
N GLU A 81 -0.36 22.96 2.13
CA GLU A 81 0.93 23.66 2.11
C GLU A 81 1.78 23.14 0.97
N ALA A 82 2.79 23.94 0.60
CA ALA A 82 3.72 23.55 -0.46
C ALA A 82 4.54 22.33 -0.05
N GLY A 83 4.81 21.45 -1.01
CA GLY A 83 5.61 20.25 -0.78
C GLY A 83 4.86 19.09 -0.17
N GLN A 84 3.58 19.23 0.08
CA GLN A 84 2.78 18.18 0.68
C GLN A 84 2.66 16.95 -0.22
N ASN A 85 2.44 17.16 -1.53
CA ASN A 85 2.39 16.06 -2.49
C ASN A 85 3.75 15.38 -2.66
N LEU A 86 4.83 16.13 -2.54
CA LEU A 86 6.16 15.53 -2.56
C LEU A 86 6.36 14.60 -1.36
N ARG A 87 5.95 15.02 -0.18
CA ARG A 87 6.03 14.17 1.01
C ARG A 87 5.17 12.92 0.89
N ARG A 88 3.97 13.07 0.34
CA ARG A 88 3.08 11.93 0.08
C ARG A 88 3.74 10.93 -0.87
N ALA A 89 4.37 11.43 -1.93
CA ALA A 89 5.10 10.58 -2.87
C ALA A 89 6.24 9.83 -2.18
N GLN A 90 7.00 10.52 -1.36
CA GLN A 90 8.12 9.92 -0.63
C GLN A 90 7.64 8.83 0.33
N VAL A 91 6.51 9.04 1.00
CA VAL A 91 5.91 8.03 1.88
C VAL A 91 5.53 6.78 1.09
N GLN A 92 4.90 6.96 -0.07
CA GLN A 92 4.50 5.83 -0.91
C GLN A 92 5.71 5.08 -1.47
N PHE A 93 6.75 5.78 -1.87
CA PHE A 93 7.98 5.14 -2.35
C PHE A 93 8.70 4.40 -1.21
N ALA A 94 8.70 4.95 -0.01
CA ALA A 94 9.26 4.27 1.15
C ALA A 94 8.46 3.00 1.48
N LEU A 95 7.15 3.07 1.37
CA LEU A 95 6.28 1.90 1.55
C LEU A 95 6.58 0.83 0.50
N THR A 96 6.72 1.22 -0.76
CA THR A 96 7.08 0.31 -1.85
C THR A 96 8.41 -0.38 -1.55
N GLN A 97 9.39 0.38 -1.09
CA GLN A 97 10.68 -0.18 -0.73
C GLN A 97 10.55 -1.19 0.41
N SER A 98 9.75 -0.88 1.41
CA SER A 98 9.52 -1.80 2.53
C SER A 98 8.85 -3.09 2.07
N ILE A 99 7.90 -3.00 1.14
CA ILE A 99 7.28 -4.18 0.54
C ILE A 99 8.33 -5.04 -0.17
N GLU A 100 9.22 -4.40 -0.92
CA GLU A 100 10.28 -5.12 -1.65
C GLU A 100 11.28 -5.77 -0.70
N GLU A 101 11.61 -5.11 0.40
CA GLU A 101 12.51 -5.67 1.41
C GLU A 101 11.89 -6.88 2.12
N GLN A 102 10.56 -6.92 2.21
CA GLN A 102 9.82 -8.01 2.83
C GLN A 102 9.16 -8.92 1.80
N TRP A 103 9.71 -8.96 0.57
CA TRP A 103 9.06 -9.65 -0.54
C TRP A 103 8.84 -11.13 -0.29
N GLU A 104 9.89 -11.83 0.16
CA GLU A 104 9.77 -13.27 0.41
C GLU A 104 8.77 -13.59 1.53
N PRO A 105 8.82 -12.92 2.70
CA PRO A 105 7.80 -13.14 3.71
C PRO A 105 6.39 -12.82 3.24
N LEU A 106 6.23 -11.79 2.42
CA LEU A 106 4.92 -11.43 1.89
C LEU A 106 4.40 -12.50 0.93
N GLN A 107 5.24 -12.99 0.04
CA GLN A 107 4.86 -14.08 -0.86
C GLN A 107 4.49 -15.34 -0.09
N ALA A 108 5.25 -15.68 0.94
CA ALA A 108 4.97 -16.84 1.77
C ALA A 108 3.63 -16.68 2.51
N LEU A 109 3.36 -15.48 3.03
CA LEU A 109 2.10 -15.18 3.70
C LEU A 109 0.91 -15.37 2.74
N VAL A 110 1.00 -14.78 1.56
CA VAL A 110 -0.08 -14.87 0.57
C VAL A 110 -0.27 -16.32 0.14
N HIS A 111 0.80 -17.05 -0.10
CA HIS A 111 0.72 -18.46 -0.49
C HIS A 111 0.02 -19.28 0.59
N ARG A 112 0.37 -19.07 1.86
CA ARG A 112 -0.25 -19.79 2.98
C ARG A 112 -1.74 -19.52 3.08
N LEU A 113 -2.14 -18.25 2.94
CA LEU A 113 -3.54 -17.87 3.06
C LEU A 113 -4.38 -18.31 1.85
N THR A 114 -3.79 -18.26 0.66
CA THR A 114 -4.52 -18.62 -0.56
C THR A 114 -4.59 -20.12 -0.79
N SER A 115 -3.67 -20.90 -0.23
CA SER A 115 -3.73 -22.36 -0.32
C SER A 115 -5.00 -22.91 0.29
N SER A 116 -5.49 -22.31 1.37
CA SER A 116 -6.74 -22.75 1.99
C SER A 116 -7.96 -22.38 1.14
N VAL A 117 -7.88 -21.31 0.35
CA VAL A 117 -8.95 -20.94 -0.57
C VAL A 117 -8.98 -21.89 -1.76
N GLU A 118 -7.84 -22.20 -2.33
CA GLU A 118 -7.74 -23.10 -3.48
C GLU A 118 -8.14 -24.52 -3.13
N ALA A 119 -7.93 -24.95 -1.90
CA ALA A 119 -8.30 -26.28 -1.44
C ALA A 119 -9.79 -26.41 -1.18
N ALA A 120 -10.51 -25.30 -1.05
CA ALA A 120 -11.95 -25.30 -0.91
C ALA A 120 -12.63 -25.31 -2.27
#